data_4ecc7f43547f82e928714a6eab71e6b5
#
_entry.id   4ecc7f43547f82e928714a6eab71e6b5
#
_cell.length_a   1.000
_cell.length_b   1.000
_cell.length_c   1.000
_cell.angle_alpha   90.00
_cell.angle_beta   90.00
_cell.angle_gamma   90.00
#
_symmetry.space_group_name_H-M   'P 1'
#
loop_
_entity.id
_entity.type
_entity.pdbx_description
1 polymer ?
#
loop_
_entity_poly.entity_id
_entity_poly.type
_entity_poly.pdbx_seq_one_letter_code
_entity_poly.pdbx_strand_id
1 'polypeptide(L)'
;MTLQSSVWFRLFGTLILAASLHRATIAEDKPEPVKVPDAIAESPADMKAYIEPLAHTAFKIEMLPVAGGKLVMGSPETEADRRADEGPQHEVEVSPFWMSKFEITWNQYEVWSDRVDSLRRAAYGKPSNPRDKVADAVTRPTPPYTDMSFGMGRENHPAICMTQHSARMYCAWLSAKSGRYYRLPTEAEWEYACRAGTTTAYSFGDDATEMDAYAWFEENSNGNYQPVGKKKPNPWGLHDMHGNVAEWVLDQYVPEAYSLQAGKVSTDPLVIPLTEYPRVVRGGGWDDPADMLRSSVREGSSEEWKQQDPQLPQSIWYFTDALGVGLRVVRPFMTPDEEARAAKWDKSEPPQKDPEEVLSNE
;
A
#
# COMPACT_ATOMS: atom_id res chain seq x y z
N MET A 1 -45.46 -82.74 20.61
CA MET A 1 -44.86 -81.94 21.74
C MET A 1 -43.84 -81.04 21.14
N THR A 2 -44.22 -79.84 20.77
CA THR A 2 -43.35 -78.82 20.23
C THR A 2 -43.92 -77.48 20.63
N LEU A 3 -43.24 -76.79 21.51
CA LEU A 3 -43.53 -75.45 21.96
C LEU A 3 -42.98 -74.44 20.95
N GLN A 4 -43.83 -73.63 20.38
CA GLN A 4 -43.49 -72.44 19.63
C GLN A 4 -43.41 -71.25 20.59
N SER A 5 -42.24 -70.61 20.67
CA SER A 5 -42.05 -69.33 21.35
C SER A 5 -41.97 -68.22 20.30
N SER A 6 -42.96 -67.36 20.28
CA SER A 6 -43.05 -66.17 19.49
C SER A 6 -42.26 -65.02 20.16
N VAL A 7 -41.25 -64.50 19.43
CA VAL A 7 -40.47 -63.34 19.85
C VAL A 7 -41.09 -62.10 19.21
N TRP A 8 -41.51 -61.14 20.04
CA TRP A 8 -41.97 -59.83 19.64
C TRP A 8 -40.76 -58.90 19.50
N PHE A 9 -40.48 -58.47 18.24
CA PHE A 9 -39.56 -57.35 18.00
C PHE A 9 -40.28 -56.01 18.22
N ARG A 10 -39.87 -55.25 19.23
CA ARG A 10 -40.23 -53.85 19.37
C ARG A 10 -39.24 -52.99 18.59
N LEU A 11 -39.70 -52.33 17.53
CA LEU A 11 -38.99 -51.27 16.87
C LEU A 11 -39.03 -50.00 17.75
N PHE A 12 -37.90 -49.61 18.31
CA PHE A 12 -37.69 -48.28 18.81
C PHE A 12 -37.26 -47.38 17.65
N GLY A 13 -38.17 -46.56 17.18
CA GLY A 13 -37.86 -45.47 16.25
C GLY A 13 -37.21 -44.32 16.99
N THR A 14 -35.91 -44.13 16.83
CA THR A 14 -35.19 -42.97 17.36
C THR A 14 -35.40 -41.81 16.40
N LEU A 15 -36.24 -40.86 16.80
CA LEU A 15 -36.43 -39.60 16.09
C LEU A 15 -35.19 -38.73 16.34
N ILE A 16 -34.29 -38.64 15.37
CA ILE A 16 -33.17 -37.68 15.41
C ILE A 16 -33.74 -36.33 14.99
N LEU A 17 -34.00 -35.46 15.98
CA LEU A 17 -34.33 -34.07 15.75
C LEU A 17 -33.03 -33.35 15.36
N ALA A 18 -32.81 -33.13 14.05
CA ALA A 18 -31.71 -32.29 13.56
C ALA A 18 -32.06 -30.83 13.90
N ALA A 19 -31.56 -30.34 15.03
CA ALA A 19 -31.58 -28.92 15.31
C ALA A 19 -30.54 -28.24 14.41
N SER A 20 -31.01 -27.68 13.31
CA SER A 20 -30.23 -26.73 12.50
C SER A 20 -30.00 -25.49 13.33
N LEU A 21 -28.84 -25.41 13.96
CA LEU A 21 -28.29 -24.18 14.52
C LEU A 21 -28.02 -23.23 13.36
N HIS A 22 -29.01 -22.38 13.03
CA HIS A 22 -28.75 -21.16 12.29
C HIS A 22 -27.84 -20.30 13.18
N ARG A 23 -26.53 -20.32 12.92
CA ARG A 23 -25.67 -19.23 13.35
C ARG A 23 -26.15 -17.99 12.62
N ALA A 24 -26.98 -17.21 13.28
CA ALA A 24 -27.16 -15.82 12.90
C ALA A 24 -25.76 -15.18 13.03
N THR A 25 -25.08 -14.99 11.91
CA THR A 25 -23.97 -14.08 11.84
C THR A 25 -24.57 -12.71 12.14
N ILE A 26 -24.39 -12.25 13.37
CA ILE A 26 -24.59 -10.84 13.70
C ILE A 26 -23.54 -10.14 12.84
N ALA A 27 -23.98 -9.58 11.72
CA ALA A 27 -23.18 -8.63 10.96
C ALA A 27 -22.90 -7.50 11.98
N GLU A 28 -21.68 -7.41 12.49
CA GLU A 28 -21.27 -6.24 13.27
C GLU A 28 -21.55 -5.04 12.36
N ASP A 29 -22.45 -4.17 12.81
CA ASP A 29 -22.77 -2.92 12.09
C ASP A 29 -21.45 -2.12 11.98
N LYS A 30 -20.81 -2.23 10.80
CA LYS A 30 -19.59 -1.45 10.52
C LYS A 30 -19.99 0.03 10.55
N PRO A 31 -19.30 0.85 11.35
CA PRO A 31 -19.66 2.27 11.44
C PRO A 31 -19.65 2.94 10.07
N GLU A 32 -20.62 3.82 9.83
CA GLU A 32 -20.72 4.59 8.58
C GLU A 32 -19.42 5.35 8.26
N PRO A 33 -19.03 5.47 6.98
CA PRO A 33 -17.87 6.25 6.57
C PRO A 33 -17.96 7.70 7.04
N VAL A 34 -16.83 8.29 7.38
CA VAL A 34 -16.74 9.73 7.68
C VAL A 34 -17.26 10.51 6.47
N LYS A 35 -18.19 11.44 6.67
CA LYS A 35 -18.70 12.28 5.58
C LYS A 35 -17.61 13.22 5.11
N VAL A 36 -17.20 13.07 3.86
CA VAL A 36 -16.19 13.90 3.19
C VAL A 36 -16.78 14.36 1.87
N PRO A 37 -16.87 15.67 1.61
CA PRO A 37 -17.29 16.19 0.32
C PRO A 37 -16.47 15.59 -0.82
N ASP A 38 -17.09 15.33 -1.96
CA ASP A 38 -16.47 14.83 -3.19
C ASP A 38 -15.76 13.45 -3.09
N ALA A 39 -15.79 12.81 -1.91
CA ALA A 39 -15.23 11.45 -1.76
C ALA A 39 -16.15 10.34 -2.27
N ILE A 40 -17.35 10.64 -2.71
CA ILE A 40 -18.31 9.71 -3.28
C ILE A 40 -18.55 10.09 -4.74
N ALA A 41 -18.46 9.10 -5.64
CA ALA A 41 -18.77 9.25 -7.05
C ALA A 41 -19.66 8.08 -7.48
N GLU A 42 -20.67 8.36 -8.30
CA GLU A 42 -21.58 7.33 -8.82
C GLU A 42 -21.03 6.64 -10.06
N SER A 43 -20.14 7.33 -10.78
CA SER A 43 -19.44 6.81 -11.94
C SER A 43 -17.97 7.29 -11.94
N PRO A 44 -17.06 6.65 -12.70
CA PRO A 44 -15.70 7.13 -12.85
C PRO A 44 -15.61 8.57 -13.39
N ALA A 45 -16.56 9.00 -14.21
CA ALA A 45 -16.61 10.35 -14.76
C ALA A 45 -16.97 11.42 -13.71
N ASP A 46 -17.59 11.02 -12.61
CA ASP A 46 -17.98 11.92 -11.51
C ASP A 46 -16.91 12.03 -10.42
N MET A 47 -15.81 11.30 -10.56
CA MET A 47 -14.73 11.32 -9.59
C MET A 47 -14.09 12.71 -9.52
N LYS A 48 -13.96 13.24 -8.31
CA LYS A 48 -13.36 14.54 -8.03
C LYS A 48 -12.20 14.38 -7.05
N ALA A 49 -11.32 15.35 -7.04
CA ALA A 49 -10.35 15.50 -5.97
C ALA A 49 -11.07 15.76 -4.64
N TYR A 50 -10.59 15.14 -3.57
CA TYR A 50 -11.13 15.36 -2.24
C TYR A 50 -10.02 15.40 -1.18
N ILE A 51 -10.38 15.83 0.01
CA ILE A 51 -9.48 15.90 1.16
C ILE A 51 -9.94 14.87 2.20
N GLU A 52 -9.10 13.87 2.47
CA GLU A 52 -9.32 12.94 3.58
C GLU A 52 -8.76 13.53 4.88
N PRO A 53 -9.60 13.87 5.86
CA PRO A 53 -9.13 14.41 7.13
C PRO A 53 -8.57 13.30 8.01
N LEU A 54 -7.44 13.53 8.65
CA LEU A 54 -6.95 12.67 9.71
C LEU A 54 -7.58 13.12 11.04
N ALA A 55 -8.65 12.41 11.42
CA ALA A 55 -9.52 12.80 12.53
C ALA A 55 -8.75 13.15 13.81
N HIS A 56 -9.25 14.14 14.55
CA HIS A 56 -8.65 14.68 15.78
C HIS A 56 -7.32 15.40 15.59
N THR A 57 -6.89 15.65 14.35
CA THR A 57 -5.69 16.41 14.03
C THR A 57 -6.01 17.55 13.04
N ALA A 58 -5.03 18.37 12.72
CA ALA A 58 -5.13 19.34 11.62
C ALA A 58 -4.62 18.77 10.29
N PHE A 59 -4.11 17.54 10.29
CA PHE A 59 -3.52 16.91 9.13
C PHE A 59 -4.58 16.30 8.22
N LYS A 60 -4.28 16.22 6.94
CA LYS A 60 -5.18 15.78 5.88
C LYS A 60 -4.38 15.17 4.74
N ILE A 61 -5.02 14.34 3.93
CA ILE A 61 -4.44 13.77 2.71
C ILE A 61 -5.26 14.31 1.52
N GLU A 62 -4.58 14.91 0.55
CA GLU A 62 -5.21 15.32 -0.71
C GLU A 62 -5.24 14.13 -1.66
N MET A 63 -6.43 13.76 -2.13
CA MET A 63 -6.66 12.63 -3.02
C MET A 63 -7.08 13.13 -4.40
N LEU A 64 -6.36 12.73 -5.43
CA LEU A 64 -6.66 13.07 -6.83
C LEU A 64 -7.30 11.88 -7.54
N PRO A 65 -8.33 12.11 -8.39
CA PRO A 65 -8.92 11.06 -9.19
C PRO A 65 -7.99 10.68 -10.35
N VAL A 66 -7.82 9.38 -10.54
CA VAL A 66 -7.13 8.79 -11.69
C VAL A 66 -8.16 7.98 -12.45
N ALA A 67 -8.51 8.44 -13.64
CA ALA A 67 -9.44 7.70 -14.50
C ALA A 67 -8.79 6.39 -14.95
N GLY A 68 -9.57 5.31 -14.92
CA GLY A 68 -9.09 4.03 -15.45
C GLY A 68 -8.76 4.12 -16.94
N GLY A 69 -7.94 3.20 -17.42
CA GLY A 69 -7.52 3.18 -18.81
C GLY A 69 -6.46 2.14 -19.12
N LYS A 70 -5.90 2.23 -20.33
CA LYS A 70 -4.88 1.30 -20.80
C LYS A 70 -3.49 1.90 -20.65
N LEU A 71 -2.56 1.05 -20.31
CA LEU A 71 -1.14 1.33 -20.17
C LEU A 71 -0.36 0.29 -20.99
N VAL A 72 0.64 0.72 -21.73
CA VAL A 72 1.73 -0.14 -22.18
C VAL A 72 2.81 -0.05 -21.11
N MET A 73 2.82 -1.01 -20.19
CA MET A 73 3.69 -1.04 -19.02
C MET A 73 5.09 -1.49 -19.38
N GLY A 74 6.09 -0.88 -18.74
CA GLY A 74 7.51 -1.11 -19.03
C GLY A 74 8.09 -0.14 -20.06
N SER A 75 9.35 -0.35 -20.42
CA SER A 75 10.10 0.49 -21.35
C SER A 75 10.32 -0.18 -22.72
N PRO A 76 10.31 0.58 -23.83
CA PRO A 76 10.67 0.05 -25.14
C PRO A 76 12.17 -0.29 -25.17
N GLU A 77 12.56 -1.22 -26.05
CA GLU A 77 13.97 -1.63 -26.20
C GLU A 77 14.91 -0.47 -26.60
N THR A 78 14.34 0.60 -27.12
CA THR A 78 15.08 1.80 -27.57
C THR A 78 15.23 2.85 -26.48
N GLU A 79 14.61 2.67 -25.30
CA GLU A 79 14.74 3.65 -24.22
C GLU A 79 16.17 3.63 -23.67
N ALA A 80 16.74 4.81 -23.48
CA ALA A 80 18.07 4.95 -22.89
C ALA A 80 18.09 4.42 -21.45
N ASP A 81 19.20 3.82 -21.06
CA ASP A 81 19.44 3.28 -19.72
C ASP A 81 18.42 2.22 -19.24
N ARG A 82 17.69 1.62 -20.22
CA ARG A 82 16.71 0.57 -19.96
C ARG A 82 17.34 -0.65 -19.30
N ARG A 83 16.69 -1.15 -18.26
CA ARG A 83 17.08 -2.38 -17.55
C ARG A 83 16.30 -3.59 -18.09
N ALA A 84 16.87 -4.78 -17.94
CA ALA A 84 16.27 -6.00 -18.48
C ALA A 84 14.91 -6.35 -17.87
N ASP A 85 14.68 -6.00 -16.59
CA ASP A 85 13.46 -6.26 -15.83
C ASP A 85 12.31 -5.28 -16.15
N GLU A 86 12.57 -4.24 -16.95
CA GLU A 86 11.55 -3.30 -17.44
C GLU A 86 10.82 -3.79 -18.69
N GLY A 87 11.05 -5.01 -19.11
CA GLY A 87 10.44 -5.54 -20.31
C GLY A 87 10.27 -7.05 -20.34
N PRO A 88 9.61 -7.57 -21.39
CA PRO A 88 9.05 -6.83 -22.53
C PRO A 88 7.85 -5.96 -22.12
N GLN A 89 7.62 -4.89 -22.92
CA GLN A 89 6.40 -4.09 -22.76
C GLN A 89 5.15 -4.98 -22.94
N HIS A 90 4.12 -4.75 -22.13
CA HIS A 90 2.86 -5.48 -22.18
C HIS A 90 1.67 -4.57 -21.88
N GLU A 91 0.50 -4.91 -22.41
CA GLU A 91 -0.70 -4.13 -22.19
C GLU A 91 -1.33 -4.43 -20.84
N VAL A 92 -1.66 -3.38 -20.11
CA VAL A 92 -2.38 -3.43 -18.82
C VAL A 92 -3.60 -2.54 -18.90
N GLU A 93 -4.71 -2.99 -18.33
CA GLU A 93 -5.89 -2.20 -18.10
C GLU A 93 -6.00 -1.90 -16.59
N VAL A 94 -6.05 -0.62 -16.24
CA VAL A 94 -6.09 -0.13 -14.86
C VAL A 94 -7.49 0.40 -14.57
N SER A 95 -8.12 -0.11 -13.51
CA SER A 95 -9.40 0.39 -13.03
C SER A 95 -9.28 1.78 -12.41
N PRO A 96 -10.37 2.59 -12.38
CA PRO A 96 -10.34 3.93 -11.77
C PRO A 96 -10.04 3.87 -10.27
N PHE A 97 -9.27 4.84 -9.79
CA PHE A 97 -8.91 4.97 -8.37
C PHE A 97 -8.61 6.43 -7.99
N TRP A 98 -8.53 6.73 -6.72
CA TRP A 98 -7.91 7.96 -6.21
C TRP A 98 -6.52 7.65 -5.69
N MET A 99 -5.58 8.55 -5.92
CA MET A 99 -4.21 8.48 -5.40
C MET A 99 -3.90 9.72 -4.56
N SER A 100 -3.13 9.56 -3.49
CA SER A 100 -2.63 10.71 -2.73
C SER A 100 -1.76 11.58 -3.63
N LYS A 101 -2.03 12.90 -3.61
CA LYS A 101 -1.34 13.89 -4.44
C LYS A 101 0.16 13.93 -4.19
N PHE A 102 0.54 13.65 -2.96
CA PHE A 102 1.91 13.62 -2.46
C PHE A 102 2.21 12.27 -1.80
N GLU A 103 3.46 12.01 -1.56
CA GLU A 103 3.92 10.99 -0.62
C GLU A 103 3.31 11.25 0.76
N ILE A 104 3.11 10.22 1.56
CA ILE A 104 2.63 10.36 2.94
C ILE A 104 3.75 10.96 3.79
N THR A 105 3.46 12.10 4.41
CA THR A 105 4.43 12.83 5.23
C THR A 105 4.54 12.26 6.65
N TRP A 106 5.64 12.59 7.35
CA TRP A 106 5.79 12.28 8.77
C TRP A 106 4.62 12.78 9.59
N ASN A 107 4.15 14.01 9.34
CA ASN A 107 2.98 14.56 10.02
C ASN A 107 1.72 13.69 9.90
N GLN A 108 1.54 13.03 8.74
CA GLN A 108 0.40 12.15 8.49
C GLN A 108 0.64 10.73 9.04
N TYR A 109 1.86 10.21 8.88
CA TYR A 109 2.21 8.86 9.33
C TYR A 109 2.22 8.73 10.86
N GLU A 110 2.76 9.73 11.58
CA GLU A 110 2.83 9.78 13.04
C GLU A 110 1.45 9.85 13.72
N VAL A 111 0.40 10.26 12.98
CA VAL A 111 -0.97 10.20 13.54
C VAL A 111 -1.31 8.78 13.96
N TRP A 112 -0.83 7.80 13.20
CA TRP A 112 -0.99 6.38 13.49
C TRP A 112 0.17 5.83 14.32
N SER A 113 1.42 5.96 13.84
CA SER A 113 2.57 5.31 14.46
C SER A 113 2.79 5.78 15.90
N ASP A 114 2.68 7.08 16.15
CA ASP A 114 2.89 7.70 17.45
C ASP A 114 1.61 7.95 18.23
N ARG A 115 0.47 7.42 17.75
CA ARG A 115 -0.84 7.52 18.43
C ARG A 115 -1.33 8.96 18.63
N VAL A 116 -0.90 9.90 17.81
CA VAL A 116 -1.19 11.33 17.99
C VAL A 116 -2.69 11.61 18.13
N ASP A 117 -3.54 10.94 17.34
CA ASP A 117 -4.99 11.10 17.42
C ASP A 117 -5.57 10.60 18.75
N SER A 118 -5.14 9.43 19.23
CA SER A 118 -5.64 8.87 20.49
C SER A 118 -5.14 9.65 21.71
N LEU A 119 -3.89 10.11 21.69
CA LEU A 119 -3.32 10.98 22.73
C LEU A 119 -4.05 12.32 22.79
N ARG A 120 -4.36 12.93 21.64
CA ARG A 120 -5.15 14.18 21.58
C ARG A 120 -6.56 13.97 22.09
N ARG A 121 -7.25 12.88 21.71
CA ARG A 121 -8.57 12.54 22.27
C ARG A 121 -8.53 12.46 23.79
N ALA A 122 -7.55 11.74 24.32
CA ALA A 122 -7.37 11.60 25.79
C ALA A 122 -7.10 12.95 26.45
N ALA A 123 -6.20 13.76 25.90
CA ALA A 123 -5.86 15.08 26.43
C ALA A 123 -7.04 16.07 26.45
N TYR A 124 -7.95 15.97 25.48
CA TYR A 124 -9.15 16.82 25.40
C TYR A 124 -10.40 16.17 26.01
N GLY A 125 -10.29 15.03 26.70
CA GLY A 125 -11.40 14.31 27.31
C GLY A 125 -12.46 13.86 26.30
N LYS A 126 -12.11 13.63 25.03
CA LYS A 126 -13.04 13.19 23.99
C LYS A 126 -13.14 11.65 24.01
N PRO A 127 -14.35 11.06 24.16
CA PRO A 127 -14.51 9.61 24.12
C PRO A 127 -14.23 9.08 22.71
N SER A 128 -13.76 7.83 22.64
CA SER A 128 -13.61 7.11 21.37
C SER A 128 -14.97 6.80 20.77
N ASN A 129 -15.19 7.17 19.51
CA ASN A 129 -16.34 6.75 18.74
C ASN A 129 -16.15 5.30 18.22
N PRO A 130 -17.15 4.67 17.59
CA PRO A 130 -17.01 3.32 17.05
C PRO A 130 -15.86 3.14 16.04
N ARG A 131 -15.61 4.15 15.18
CA ARG A 131 -14.47 4.12 14.23
C ARG A 131 -13.13 4.24 14.93
N ASP A 132 -13.05 5.09 15.95
CA ASP A 132 -11.83 5.22 16.75
C ASP A 132 -11.46 3.86 17.37
N LYS A 133 -12.43 3.11 17.87
CA LYS A 133 -12.20 1.78 18.48
C LYS A 133 -11.63 0.78 17.47
N VAL A 134 -12.19 0.74 16.25
CA VAL A 134 -11.68 -0.15 15.18
C VAL A 134 -10.27 0.26 14.76
N ALA A 135 -10.04 1.56 14.56
CA ALA A 135 -8.72 2.08 14.17
C ALA A 135 -7.66 1.89 15.27
N ASP A 136 -8.04 2.07 16.54
CA ASP A 136 -7.14 1.86 17.68
C ASP A 136 -6.71 0.40 17.84
N ALA A 137 -7.49 -0.55 17.33
CA ALA A 137 -7.17 -1.99 17.32
C ALA A 137 -6.17 -2.38 16.20
N VAL A 138 -5.96 -1.54 15.20
CA VAL A 138 -4.95 -1.81 14.17
C VAL A 138 -3.57 -1.76 14.79
N THR A 139 -2.79 -2.82 14.56
CA THR A 139 -1.41 -2.93 15.05
C THR A 139 -0.58 -1.76 14.54
N ARG A 140 0.36 -1.32 15.34
CA ARG A 140 1.24 -0.16 15.03
C ARG A 140 2.66 -0.44 15.48
N PRO A 141 3.65 0.27 14.91
CA PRO A 141 5.04 0.09 15.28
C PRO A 141 5.27 0.38 16.77
N THR A 142 6.22 -0.35 17.34
CA THR A 142 6.86 0.05 18.59
C THR A 142 7.68 1.31 18.34
N PRO A 143 7.89 2.19 19.35
CA PRO A 143 8.76 3.34 19.16
C PRO A 143 10.13 2.89 18.64
N PRO A 144 10.68 3.55 17.60
CA PRO A 144 11.97 3.22 17.08
C PRO A 144 13.07 3.57 18.10
N TYR A 145 14.20 2.89 18.02
CA TYR A 145 15.35 3.12 18.91
C TYR A 145 16.15 4.37 18.54
N THR A 146 15.93 4.93 17.36
CA THR A 146 16.54 6.16 16.87
C THR A 146 15.51 7.01 16.12
N ASP A 147 15.88 8.26 15.82
CA ASP A 147 15.09 9.11 14.93
C ASP A 147 15.16 8.59 13.49
N MET A 148 14.08 8.01 12.98
CA MET A 148 14.00 7.45 11.63
C MET A 148 13.98 8.51 10.52
N SER A 149 13.98 9.80 10.85
CA SER A 149 14.23 10.87 9.88
C SER A 149 15.72 11.15 9.66
N PHE A 150 16.59 10.59 10.53
CA PHE A 150 18.03 10.79 10.51
C PHE A 150 18.45 12.28 10.44
N GLY A 151 17.59 13.16 10.95
CA GLY A 151 17.83 14.60 10.95
C GLY A 151 17.55 15.31 9.63
N MET A 152 17.06 14.60 8.60
CA MET A 152 16.76 15.20 7.28
C MET A 152 15.49 16.04 7.26
N GLY A 153 14.68 16.03 8.32
CA GLY A 153 13.47 16.83 8.45
C GLY A 153 12.19 16.00 8.59
N ARG A 154 11.16 16.60 9.21
CA ARG A 154 9.85 15.92 9.44
C ARG A 154 8.68 16.74 8.94
N GLU A 155 8.66 18.07 9.16
CA GLU A 155 7.51 18.89 8.80
C GLU A 155 7.31 18.95 7.29
N ASN A 156 6.19 18.40 6.81
CA ASN A 156 5.86 18.26 5.39
C ASN A 156 6.87 17.47 4.55
N HIS A 157 7.75 16.71 5.18
CA HIS A 157 8.65 15.78 4.50
C HIS A 157 8.05 14.38 4.45
N PRO A 158 8.36 13.55 3.43
CA PRO A 158 7.86 12.20 3.34
C PRO A 158 8.34 11.35 4.52
N ALA A 159 7.49 10.46 5.01
CA ALA A 159 7.88 9.45 5.98
C ALA A 159 8.70 8.37 5.27
N ILE A 160 9.81 7.97 5.88
CA ILE A 160 10.76 7.00 5.33
C ILE A 160 11.07 5.86 6.30
N CYS A 161 11.93 4.95 5.88
CA CYS A 161 12.45 3.86 6.72
C CYS A 161 11.41 2.89 7.26
N MET A 162 10.21 2.83 6.69
CA MET A 162 9.22 1.82 7.05
C MET A 162 9.33 0.59 6.15
N THR A 163 9.01 -0.57 6.69
CA THR A 163 8.80 -1.78 5.89
C THR A 163 7.51 -1.66 5.06
N GLN A 164 7.37 -2.47 4.00
CA GLN A 164 6.10 -2.58 3.28
C GLN A 164 4.96 -3.02 4.22
N HIS A 165 5.23 -3.91 5.18
CA HIS A 165 4.28 -4.29 6.23
C HIS A 165 3.77 -3.07 6.99
N SER A 166 4.66 -2.22 7.46
CA SER A 166 4.31 -1.00 8.20
C SER A 166 3.48 -0.04 7.35
N ALA A 167 3.86 0.17 6.09
CA ALA A 167 3.11 0.98 5.13
C ALA A 167 1.68 0.45 4.91
N ARG A 168 1.51 -0.88 4.82
CA ARG A 168 0.20 -1.54 4.72
C ARG A 168 -0.64 -1.40 5.99
N MET A 169 -0.02 -1.50 7.17
CA MET A 169 -0.74 -1.29 8.44
C MET A 169 -1.20 0.17 8.59
N TYR A 170 -0.42 1.14 8.10
CA TYR A 170 -0.88 2.51 7.97
C TYR A 170 -2.15 2.61 7.10
N CYS A 171 -2.16 1.96 5.93
CA CYS A 171 -3.33 1.92 5.05
C CYS A 171 -4.55 1.25 5.74
N ALA A 172 -4.33 0.17 6.47
CA ALA A 172 -5.39 -0.52 7.23
C ALA A 172 -5.96 0.39 8.33
N TRP A 173 -5.09 1.11 9.06
CA TRP A 173 -5.51 2.11 10.04
C TRP A 173 -6.31 3.25 9.38
N LEU A 174 -5.83 3.81 8.27
CA LEU A 174 -6.51 4.87 7.54
C LEU A 174 -7.88 4.40 7.05
N SER A 175 -7.98 3.16 6.58
CA SER A 175 -9.23 2.53 6.16
C SER A 175 -10.22 2.41 7.33
N ALA A 176 -9.77 1.89 8.46
CA ALA A 176 -10.58 1.78 9.67
C ALA A 176 -11.03 3.16 10.17
N LYS A 177 -10.15 4.15 10.15
CA LYS A 177 -10.40 5.51 10.61
C LYS A 177 -11.41 6.28 9.75
N SER A 178 -11.27 6.19 8.44
CA SER A 178 -12.12 6.90 7.48
C SER A 178 -13.41 6.17 7.12
N GLY A 179 -13.37 4.82 7.14
CA GLY A 179 -14.41 3.94 6.63
C GLY A 179 -14.36 3.74 5.12
N ARG A 180 -13.27 4.14 4.49
CA ARG A 180 -12.97 3.92 3.07
C ARG A 180 -11.81 2.97 2.97
N TYR A 181 -11.77 2.16 1.92
CA TYR A 181 -10.68 1.21 1.74
C TYR A 181 -9.47 1.88 1.08
N TYR A 182 -8.40 2.03 1.84
CA TYR A 182 -7.10 2.51 1.39
C TYR A 182 -6.09 1.36 1.37
N ARG A 183 -5.18 1.38 0.41
CA ARG A 183 -4.05 0.46 0.28
C ARG A 183 -2.86 1.12 -0.41
N LEU A 184 -1.75 0.44 -0.49
CA LEU A 184 -0.67 0.80 -1.40
C LEU A 184 -1.15 0.61 -2.85
N PRO A 185 -0.60 1.36 -3.84
CA PRO A 185 -0.85 1.08 -5.25
C PRO A 185 -0.31 -0.31 -5.63
N THR A 186 -0.85 -0.91 -6.69
CA THR A 186 -0.12 -1.93 -7.43
C THR A 186 0.99 -1.28 -8.24
N GLU A 187 1.96 -2.08 -8.68
CA GLU A 187 3.02 -1.60 -9.56
C GLU A 187 2.45 -0.98 -10.85
N ALA A 188 1.41 -1.59 -11.42
CA ALA A 188 0.72 -1.08 -12.61
C ALA A 188 -0.04 0.23 -12.35
N GLU A 189 -0.74 0.36 -11.24
CA GLU A 189 -1.40 1.62 -10.87
C GLU A 189 -0.39 2.74 -10.66
N TRP A 190 0.75 2.42 -10.05
CA TRP A 190 1.81 3.39 -9.81
C TRP A 190 2.41 3.90 -11.14
N GLU A 191 2.81 2.99 -12.05
CA GLU A 191 3.39 3.39 -13.34
C GLU A 191 2.39 4.14 -14.20
N TYR A 192 1.12 3.71 -14.23
CA TYR A 192 0.04 4.39 -14.92
C TYR A 192 -0.14 5.83 -14.43
N ALA A 193 -0.14 6.01 -13.12
CA ALA A 193 -0.26 7.32 -12.47
C ALA A 193 1.00 8.19 -12.69
N CYS A 194 2.19 7.60 -12.65
CA CYS A 194 3.45 8.27 -12.90
C CYS A 194 3.51 8.83 -14.32
N ARG A 195 3.23 7.99 -15.31
CA ARG A 195 3.22 8.39 -16.74
C ARG A 195 2.15 9.44 -17.05
N ALA A 196 1.02 9.40 -16.37
CA ALA A 196 -0.07 10.37 -16.57
C ALA A 196 -0.46 10.58 -18.06
N GLY A 197 -0.50 9.48 -18.82
CA GLY A 197 -0.84 9.46 -20.24
C GLY A 197 0.34 9.62 -21.20
N THR A 198 1.57 9.81 -20.72
CA THR A 198 2.77 9.85 -21.58
C THR A 198 3.32 8.45 -21.84
N THR A 199 4.14 8.33 -22.88
CA THR A 199 4.88 7.10 -23.22
C THR A 199 6.40 7.29 -23.15
N THR A 200 6.83 8.46 -22.70
CA THR A 200 8.22 8.89 -22.57
C THR A 200 8.87 8.32 -21.29
N ALA A 201 10.18 8.37 -21.19
CA ALA A 201 10.95 7.90 -20.04
C ALA A 201 10.47 8.54 -18.73
N TYR A 202 10.16 9.84 -18.77
CA TYR A 202 9.58 10.59 -17.66
C TYR A 202 8.21 11.16 -18.04
N SER A 203 7.40 11.55 -17.07
CA SER A 203 6.09 12.17 -17.32
C SER A 203 6.17 13.54 -18.01
N PHE A 204 7.35 14.12 -18.10
CA PHE A 204 7.61 15.42 -18.73
C PHE A 204 8.39 15.31 -20.05
N GLY A 205 8.76 14.10 -20.51
CA GLY A 205 9.47 13.84 -21.76
C GLY A 205 10.61 12.84 -21.61
N ASP A 206 11.47 12.77 -22.62
CA ASP A 206 12.65 11.88 -22.62
C ASP A 206 13.94 12.62 -22.21
N ASP A 207 13.89 13.95 -22.12
CA ASP A 207 15.05 14.78 -21.82
C ASP A 207 15.26 14.95 -20.32
N ALA A 208 16.26 14.27 -19.76
CA ALA A 208 16.62 14.35 -18.35
C ALA A 208 17.11 15.75 -17.92
N THR A 209 17.45 16.65 -18.85
CA THR A 209 17.85 18.03 -18.49
C THR A 209 16.71 18.85 -17.88
N GLU A 210 15.45 18.44 -18.09
CA GLU A 210 14.27 19.05 -17.46
C GLU A 210 14.03 18.55 -16.01
N MET A 211 14.78 17.52 -15.54
CA MET A 211 14.58 16.83 -14.26
C MET A 211 14.53 17.79 -13.07
N ASP A 212 15.40 18.79 -13.07
CA ASP A 212 15.49 19.77 -11.97
C ASP A 212 14.16 20.48 -11.66
N ALA A 213 13.30 20.62 -12.66
CA ALA A 213 11.98 21.23 -12.47
C ALA A 213 10.95 20.28 -11.84
N TYR A 214 11.14 18.96 -11.94
CA TYR A 214 10.13 17.95 -11.60
C TYR A 214 10.52 17.04 -10.44
N ALA A 215 11.82 16.86 -10.17
CA ALA A 215 12.32 15.88 -9.23
C ALA A 215 13.35 16.42 -8.24
N TRP A 216 13.41 15.77 -7.07
CA TRP A 216 14.53 15.81 -6.15
C TRP A 216 15.33 14.52 -6.31
N PHE A 217 16.60 14.61 -6.69
CA PHE A 217 17.48 13.50 -7.02
C PHE A 217 18.93 13.83 -6.63
N GLU A 218 19.88 12.93 -6.87
CA GLU A 218 21.26 13.05 -6.43
C GLU A 218 21.88 14.43 -6.69
N GLU A 219 21.65 15.03 -7.88
CA GLU A 219 22.32 16.27 -8.26
C GLU A 219 21.74 17.53 -7.55
N ASN A 220 20.50 17.52 -7.07
CA ASN A 220 19.84 18.71 -6.56
C ASN A 220 19.24 18.58 -5.14
N SER A 221 19.25 17.39 -4.56
CA SER A 221 18.65 17.10 -3.23
C SER A 221 19.49 17.65 -2.07
N ASN A 222 20.77 17.96 -2.30
CA ASN A 222 21.75 18.30 -1.26
C ASN A 222 21.94 17.19 -0.22
N GLY A 223 21.80 15.92 -0.66
CA GLY A 223 21.98 14.74 0.18
C GLY A 223 20.87 14.49 1.19
N ASN A 224 19.64 15.00 0.91
CA ASN A 224 18.47 14.81 1.77
C ASN A 224 17.19 14.79 0.94
N TYR A 225 16.19 14.01 1.40
CA TYR A 225 14.84 14.20 0.88
C TYR A 225 14.29 15.59 1.25
N GLN A 226 13.30 16.05 0.53
CA GLN A 226 12.79 17.42 0.60
C GLN A 226 11.29 17.44 0.96
N PRO A 227 10.75 18.58 1.43
CA PRO A 227 9.32 18.71 1.65
C PRO A 227 8.53 18.40 0.37
N VAL A 228 7.44 17.62 0.49
CA VAL A 228 6.61 17.19 -0.63
C VAL A 228 6.03 18.38 -1.43
N GLY A 229 5.83 18.18 -2.74
CA GLY A 229 5.14 19.14 -3.61
C GLY A 229 5.92 20.40 -3.92
N LYS A 230 7.23 20.42 -3.81
CA LYS A 230 8.07 21.59 -4.14
C LYS A 230 8.49 21.65 -5.60
N LYS A 231 8.43 20.54 -6.30
CA LYS A 231 8.68 20.42 -7.73
C LYS A 231 7.36 20.41 -8.50
N LYS A 232 7.42 20.58 -9.84
CA LYS A 232 6.22 20.53 -10.68
C LYS A 232 5.56 19.15 -10.65
N PRO A 233 4.23 19.08 -10.69
CA PRO A 233 3.51 17.80 -10.79
C PRO A 233 3.60 17.23 -12.22
N ASN A 234 3.23 15.96 -12.33
CA ASN A 234 2.95 15.35 -13.62
C ASN A 234 1.64 15.90 -14.24
N PRO A 235 1.28 15.52 -15.50
CA PRO A 235 0.06 16.02 -16.16
C PRO A 235 -1.25 15.80 -15.38
N TRP A 236 -1.32 14.81 -14.48
CA TRP A 236 -2.51 14.57 -13.64
C TRP A 236 -2.47 15.23 -12.28
N GLY A 237 -1.45 16.05 -12.00
CA GLY A 237 -1.34 16.82 -10.78
C GLY A 237 -0.68 16.09 -9.62
N LEU A 238 -0.12 14.89 -9.84
CA LEU A 238 0.63 14.13 -8.85
C LEU A 238 2.06 14.67 -8.78
N HIS A 239 2.54 14.94 -7.56
CA HIS A 239 3.90 15.43 -7.32
C HIS A 239 4.82 14.29 -6.90
N ASP A 240 6.10 14.53 -7.06
CA ASP A 240 7.19 13.70 -6.55
C ASP A 240 7.10 12.23 -7.04
N MET A 241 6.59 12.04 -8.29
CA MET A 241 6.52 10.74 -8.94
C MET A 241 7.87 10.31 -9.54
N HIS A 242 8.83 11.21 -9.58
CA HIS A 242 10.20 11.02 -10.05
C HIS A 242 11.13 11.56 -8.96
N GLY A 243 11.70 10.70 -8.10
CA GLY A 243 12.59 11.10 -7.02
C GLY A 243 11.90 11.49 -5.71
N ASN A 244 12.57 12.23 -4.90
CA ASN A 244 12.31 12.51 -3.50
C ASN A 244 12.42 11.25 -2.66
N VAL A 245 11.40 10.38 -2.60
CA VAL A 245 11.55 9.03 -2.03
C VAL A 245 10.91 7.99 -2.93
N ALA A 246 11.55 6.84 -3.07
CA ALA A 246 10.97 5.67 -3.71
C ALA A 246 9.74 5.20 -2.92
N GLU A 247 8.76 4.63 -3.58
CA GLU A 247 7.46 4.34 -2.98
C GLU A 247 7.12 2.87 -3.01
N TRP A 248 6.71 2.34 -1.86
CA TRP A 248 6.19 0.99 -1.77
C TRP A 248 4.97 0.79 -2.65
N VAL A 249 5.00 -0.29 -3.44
CA VAL A 249 3.82 -0.85 -4.10
C VAL A 249 3.49 -2.22 -3.51
N LEU A 250 2.34 -2.80 -3.86
CA LEU A 250 1.91 -4.09 -3.28
C LEU A 250 2.69 -5.30 -3.78
N ASP A 251 3.31 -5.19 -4.96
CA ASP A 251 3.82 -6.31 -5.72
C ASP A 251 5.09 -6.93 -5.13
N GLN A 252 5.23 -8.25 -5.33
CA GLN A 252 6.51 -8.95 -5.20
C GLN A 252 7.40 -8.55 -6.37
N TYR A 253 8.65 -8.21 -6.10
CA TYR A 253 9.61 -8.03 -7.18
C TYR A 253 10.02 -9.39 -7.75
N VAL A 254 9.70 -9.59 -9.02
CA VAL A 254 10.11 -10.74 -9.83
C VAL A 254 10.68 -10.18 -11.12
N PRO A 255 11.97 -10.37 -11.42
CA PRO A 255 12.59 -9.80 -12.63
C PRO A 255 11.86 -10.16 -13.90
N GLU A 256 11.36 -11.40 -14.01
CA GLU A 256 10.69 -11.94 -15.19
C GLU A 256 9.18 -11.66 -15.22
N ALA A 257 8.63 -10.90 -14.28
CA ALA A 257 7.18 -10.68 -14.16
C ALA A 257 6.55 -10.18 -15.46
N TYR A 258 7.21 -9.25 -16.16
CA TYR A 258 6.71 -8.69 -17.41
C TYR A 258 6.73 -9.71 -18.56
N SER A 259 7.73 -10.59 -18.59
CA SER A 259 7.79 -11.69 -19.56
C SER A 259 6.62 -12.67 -19.41
N LEU A 260 6.14 -12.90 -18.20
CA LEU A 260 5.00 -13.76 -17.91
C LEU A 260 3.66 -13.15 -18.38
N GLN A 261 3.62 -11.84 -18.59
CA GLN A 261 2.45 -11.09 -19.05
C GLN A 261 2.50 -10.80 -20.57
N ALA A 262 3.60 -11.06 -21.22
CA ALA A 262 3.79 -10.78 -22.65
C ALA A 262 2.67 -11.40 -23.51
N GLY A 263 2.11 -10.60 -24.43
CA GLY A 263 1.04 -11.03 -25.34
C GLY A 263 -0.33 -11.19 -24.68
N LYS A 264 -0.52 -10.77 -23.44
CA LYS A 264 -1.80 -10.77 -22.73
C LYS A 264 -2.17 -9.36 -22.33
N VAL A 265 -3.48 -9.07 -22.26
CA VAL A 265 -3.98 -7.87 -21.59
C VAL A 265 -4.40 -8.29 -20.18
N SER A 266 -3.78 -7.71 -19.18
CA SER A 266 -4.09 -7.99 -17.77
C SER A 266 -4.85 -6.81 -17.16
N THR A 267 -5.97 -7.08 -16.49
CA THR A 267 -6.73 -6.06 -15.76
C THR A 267 -6.31 -6.08 -14.29
N ASP A 268 -5.90 -4.91 -13.79
CA ASP A 268 -5.43 -4.71 -12.40
C ASP A 268 -4.45 -5.81 -11.95
N PRO A 269 -3.34 -6.02 -12.68
CA PRO A 269 -2.39 -7.08 -12.33
C PRO A 269 -1.77 -6.80 -10.95
N LEU A 270 -1.43 -7.88 -10.27
CA LEU A 270 -0.71 -7.89 -9.01
C LEU A 270 0.12 -9.15 -8.92
N VAL A 271 1.41 -9.01 -8.74
CA VAL A 271 2.29 -10.12 -8.37
C VAL A 271 2.19 -10.31 -6.86
N ILE A 272 1.33 -11.26 -6.43
CA ILE A 272 1.05 -11.48 -5.00
C ILE A 272 2.35 -11.81 -4.27
N PRO A 273 2.69 -11.09 -3.21
CA PRO A 273 3.90 -11.36 -2.45
C PRO A 273 3.84 -12.69 -1.69
N LEU A 274 4.87 -13.50 -1.85
CA LEU A 274 5.04 -14.80 -1.19
C LEU A 274 6.22 -14.82 -0.22
N THR A 275 7.13 -13.86 -0.32
CA THR A 275 8.33 -13.76 0.51
C THR A 275 8.48 -12.35 1.06
N GLU A 276 9.23 -12.17 2.14
CA GLU A 276 9.48 -10.85 2.70
C GLU A 276 10.29 -9.97 1.72
N TYR A 277 11.24 -10.57 1.03
CA TYR A 277 12.10 -9.95 0.02
C TYR A 277 12.11 -10.75 -1.28
N PRO A 278 12.40 -10.11 -2.42
CA PRO A 278 12.33 -8.66 -2.63
C PRO A 278 10.90 -8.17 -2.89
N ARG A 279 10.55 -6.97 -2.44
CA ARG A 279 9.29 -6.27 -2.70
C ARG A 279 9.55 -5.07 -3.60
N VAL A 280 8.60 -4.70 -4.44
CA VAL A 280 8.79 -3.61 -5.40
C VAL A 280 8.69 -2.25 -4.72
N VAL A 281 9.63 -1.36 -5.05
CA VAL A 281 9.54 0.09 -4.89
C VAL A 281 9.69 0.77 -6.25
N ARG A 282 9.14 1.97 -6.39
CA ARG A 282 9.08 2.72 -7.64
C ARG A 282 9.42 4.19 -7.42
N GLY A 283 9.91 4.86 -8.47
CA GLY A 283 10.10 6.31 -8.52
C GLY A 283 11.53 6.79 -8.30
N GLY A 284 12.38 5.99 -7.68
CA GLY A 284 13.71 6.41 -7.23
C GLY A 284 13.65 7.41 -6.07
N GLY A 285 14.77 7.70 -5.47
CA GLY A 285 14.90 8.56 -4.31
C GLY A 285 15.77 9.80 -4.52
N TRP A 286 15.97 10.55 -3.47
CA TRP A 286 16.75 11.79 -3.42
C TRP A 286 18.25 11.58 -3.67
N ASP A 287 18.77 10.38 -3.51
CA ASP A 287 20.17 9.97 -3.69
C ASP A 287 20.38 9.14 -4.97
N ASP A 288 19.34 8.93 -5.76
CA ASP A 288 19.44 8.21 -7.02
C ASP A 288 19.80 9.14 -8.19
N PRO A 289 20.55 8.65 -9.20
CA PRO A 289 20.79 9.37 -10.45
C PRO A 289 19.52 9.42 -11.32
N ALA A 290 19.49 10.36 -12.29
CA ALA A 290 18.31 10.64 -13.09
C ALA A 290 17.74 9.42 -13.85
N ASP A 291 18.59 8.52 -14.34
CA ASP A 291 18.16 7.30 -15.05
C ASP A 291 17.40 6.32 -14.18
N MET A 292 17.57 6.36 -12.86
CA MET A 292 16.82 5.56 -11.89
C MET A 292 15.41 6.11 -11.62
N LEU A 293 15.12 7.34 -12.03
CA LEU A 293 13.84 8.00 -11.81
C LEU A 293 12.85 7.85 -12.99
N ARG A 294 13.21 7.08 -14.03
CA ARG A 294 12.31 6.83 -15.18
C ARG A 294 11.02 6.13 -14.74
N SER A 295 9.92 6.40 -15.41
CA SER A 295 8.60 5.86 -15.09
C SER A 295 8.57 4.33 -15.03
N SER A 296 9.44 3.64 -15.78
CA SER A 296 9.50 2.18 -15.91
C SER A 296 10.48 1.51 -14.95
N VAL A 297 11.36 2.24 -14.27
CA VAL A 297 12.35 1.65 -13.37
C VAL A 297 11.68 0.94 -12.22
N ARG A 298 12.18 -0.26 -11.93
CA ARG A 298 11.72 -1.14 -10.86
C ARG A 298 12.87 -1.42 -9.93
N GLU A 299 12.63 -1.43 -8.64
CA GLU A 299 13.62 -1.82 -7.66
C GLU A 299 13.04 -2.81 -6.65
N GLY A 300 13.88 -3.75 -6.22
CA GLY A 300 13.52 -4.77 -5.24
C GLY A 300 14.15 -4.47 -3.88
N SER A 301 13.35 -4.53 -2.81
CA SER A 301 13.89 -4.46 -1.45
C SER A 301 14.82 -5.64 -1.15
N SER A 302 15.73 -5.47 -0.20
CA SER A 302 16.65 -6.52 0.21
C SER A 302 16.81 -6.60 1.74
N GLU A 303 17.38 -7.68 2.24
CA GLU A 303 17.73 -7.84 3.65
C GLU A 303 18.76 -6.79 4.10
N GLU A 304 19.54 -6.25 3.16
CA GLU A 304 20.55 -5.23 3.44
C GLU A 304 19.91 -3.93 3.99
N TRP A 305 18.66 -3.69 3.72
CA TRP A 305 17.91 -2.52 4.24
C TRP A 305 17.67 -2.57 5.76
N LYS A 306 18.10 -3.67 6.43
CA LYS A 306 18.02 -3.87 7.89
C LYS A 306 19.39 -4.07 8.56
N GLN A 307 20.49 -3.93 7.86
CA GLN A 307 21.82 -4.30 8.41
C GLN A 307 22.17 -3.57 9.71
N GLN A 308 21.76 -2.32 9.84
CA GLN A 308 22.07 -1.51 11.03
C GLN A 308 21.02 -1.65 12.15
N ASP A 309 19.97 -2.47 11.98
CA ASP A 309 19.00 -2.70 13.06
C ASP A 309 19.64 -3.49 14.20
N PRO A 310 19.81 -2.89 15.40
CA PRO A 310 20.46 -3.55 16.53
C PRO A 310 19.51 -4.50 17.29
N GLN A 311 18.23 -4.60 16.90
CA GLN A 311 17.23 -5.41 17.60
C GLN A 311 17.37 -6.90 17.22
N LEU A 312 17.14 -7.78 18.16
CA LEU A 312 17.06 -9.22 17.97
C LEU A 312 15.77 -9.74 18.63
N PRO A 313 14.79 -10.25 17.86
CA PRO A 313 14.75 -10.26 16.38
C PRO A 313 14.65 -8.84 15.80
N GLN A 314 15.13 -8.67 14.56
CA GLN A 314 15.04 -7.40 13.85
C GLN A 314 13.59 -6.93 13.71
N SER A 315 13.39 -5.62 13.64
CA SER A 315 12.06 -5.02 13.55
C SER A 315 11.31 -5.42 12.28
N ILE A 316 10.03 -5.76 12.43
CA ILE A 316 9.12 -5.94 11.28
C ILE A 316 8.56 -4.60 10.77
N TRP A 317 8.86 -3.49 11.46
CA TRP A 317 8.29 -2.17 11.21
C TRP A 317 9.23 -1.23 10.47
N TYR A 318 10.53 -1.40 10.63
CA TYR A 318 11.53 -0.46 10.15
C TYR A 318 12.57 -1.12 9.28
N PHE A 319 12.98 -0.39 8.24
CA PHE A 319 14.17 -0.63 7.45
C PHE A 319 15.17 0.50 7.71
N THR A 320 16.12 0.29 8.59
CA THR A 320 17.04 1.30 9.10
C THR A 320 17.97 1.88 8.05
N ASP A 321 18.17 1.15 6.97
CA ASP A 321 19.07 1.53 5.87
C ASP A 321 18.31 1.98 4.60
N ALA A 322 16.97 1.98 4.61
CA ALA A 322 16.14 2.43 3.50
C ALA A 322 15.78 3.92 3.61
N LEU A 323 16.81 4.77 3.60
CA LEU A 323 16.68 6.22 3.84
C LEU A 323 15.94 6.97 2.73
N GLY A 324 15.77 6.36 1.57
CA GLY A 324 15.07 6.91 0.42
C GLY A 324 13.74 6.23 0.12
N VAL A 325 13.13 5.47 1.06
CA VAL A 325 11.91 4.69 0.78
C VAL A 325 10.75 5.11 1.68
N GLY A 326 9.66 5.53 1.04
CA GLY A 326 8.42 5.97 1.65
C GLY A 326 7.19 5.29 1.06
N LEU A 327 6.05 5.98 1.07
CA LEU A 327 4.79 5.44 0.55
C LEU A 327 3.86 6.55 0.04
N ARG A 328 2.97 6.16 -0.89
CA ARG A 328 1.72 6.88 -1.16
C ARG A 328 0.53 5.92 -1.07
N VAL A 329 -0.67 6.45 -0.92
CA VAL A 329 -1.88 5.63 -0.76
C VAL A 329 -2.81 5.78 -1.95
N VAL A 330 -3.51 4.68 -2.26
CA VAL A 330 -4.61 4.67 -3.22
C VAL A 330 -5.91 4.22 -2.58
N ARG A 331 -7.01 4.63 -3.21
CA ARG A 331 -8.35 4.18 -2.91
C ARG A 331 -9.03 3.77 -4.21
N PRO A 332 -9.38 2.50 -4.43
CA PRO A 332 -10.07 2.08 -5.63
C PRO A 332 -11.47 2.72 -5.71
N PHE A 333 -11.93 3.02 -6.92
CA PHE A 333 -13.30 3.51 -7.16
C PHE A 333 -14.33 2.48 -6.68
N MET A 334 -14.18 1.23 -7.12
CA MET A 334 -14.96 0.10 -6.61
C MET A 334 -14.21 -0.54 -5.45
N THR A 335 -14.73 -0.40 -4.24
CA THR A 335 -14.16 -1.11 -3.08
C THR A 335 -14.43 -2.61 -3.25
N PRO A 336 -13.39 -3.45 -3.32
CA PRO A 336 -13.57 -4.89 -3.36
C PRO A 336 -14.28 -5.38 -2.09
N ASP A 337 -15.08 -6.44 -2.22
CA ASP A 337 -15.67 -7.09 -1.05
C ASP A 337 -14.58 -7.71 -0.15
N GLU A 338 -14.97 -8.19 1.02
CA GLU A 338 -14.03 -8.69 2.02
C GLU A 338 -13.31 -9.97 1.56
N GLU A 339 -14.00 -10.83 0.82
CA GLU A 339 -13.44 -12.05 0.28
C GLU A 339 -12.40 -11.76 -0.82
N ALA A 340 -12.73 -10.86 -1.76
CA ALA A 340 -11.81 -10.42 -2.81
C ALA A 340 -10.58 -9.69 -2.23
N ARG A 341 -10.77 -8.89 -1.16
CA ARG A 341 -9.64 -8.26 -0.46
C ARG A 341 -8.72 -9.29 0.15
N ALA A 342 -9.25 -10.20 0.96
CA ALA A 342 -8.50 -11.28 1.59
C ALA A 342 -7.83 -12.20 0.56
N ALA A 343 -8.47 -12.45 -0.59
CA ALA A 343 -7.93 -13.30 -1.63
C ALA A 343 -6.79 -12.67 -2.43
N LYS A 344 -6.79 -11.36 -2.64
CA LYS A 344 -5.86 -10.67 -3.54
C LYS A 344 -5.09 -9.55 -2.82
N TRP A 345 -5.78 -8.59 -2.21
CA TRP A 345 -5.18 -7.31 -1.80
C TRP A 345 -4.55 -7.34 -0.41
N ASP A 346 -5.09 -8.16 0.49
CA ASP A 346 -4.63 -8.24 1.88
C ASP A 346 -3.68 -9.43 2.13
N LYS A 347 -3.44 -10.28 1.13
CA LYS A 347 -2.65 -11.52 1.21
C LYS A 347 -1.14 -11.36 1.32
N SER A 348 -0.61 -10.20 1.47
CA SER A 348 0.82 -9.95 1.30
C SER A 348 1.68 -10.19 2.55
N GLU A 349 1.19 -10.87 3.56
CA GLU A 349 2.05 -11.31 4.65
C GLU A 349 2.51 -12.76 4.39
N PRO A 350 3.84 -13.02 4.36
CA PRO A 350 4.29 -14.39 4.54
C PRO A 350 3.75 -14.88 5.88
N PRO A 351 3.38 -16.17 6.02
CA PRO A 351 3.07 -16.71 7.33
C PRO A 351 4.25 -16.38 8.23
N GLN A 352 3.96 -15.76 9.39
CA GLN A 352 4.98 -15.57 10.43
C GLN A 352 5.59 -16.94 10.66
N LYS A 353 6.89 -17.08 10.44
CA LYS A 353 7.59 -18.31 10.78
C LYS A 353 7.30 -18.55 12.25
N ASP A 354 6.82 -19.75 12.56
CA ASP A 354 6.57 -20.14 13.95
C ASP A 354 7.88 -19.89 14.72
N PRO A 355 7.85 -19.19 15.86
CA PRO A 355 9.05 -18.97 16.68
C PRO A 355 9.84 -20.26 16.95
N GLU A 356 9.19 -21.43 16.96
CA GLU A 356 9.84 -22.73 17.09
C GLU A 356 10.60 -23.18 15.81
N GLU A 357 10.21 -22.75 14.61
CA GLU A 357 10.98 -23.02 13.38
C GLU A 357 12.26 -22.17 13.28
N VAL A 358 12.27 -21.00 13.86
CA VAL A 358 13.47 -20.14 13.89
C VAL A 358 14.54 -20.72 14.82
N LEU A 359 14.14 -21.33 15.92
CA LEU A 359 15.06 -21.94 16.91
C LEU A 359 15.58 -23.33 16.49
N SER A 360 14.98 -23.97 15.47
CA SER A 360 15.42 -25.29 15.00
C SER A 360 16.46 -25.28 13.88
N ASN A 361 16.81 -24.08 13.35
CA ASN A 361 17.79 -23.90 12.26
C ASN A 361 19.09 -23.24 12.74
N GLU A 362 19.32 -23.07 14.04
CA GLU A 362 20.62 -22.81 14.68
C GLU A 362 21.14 -24.14 15.26
#